data_d0e40e8062288cae7e6dca294c35aa76
#
_entry.id   d0e40e8062288cae7e6dca294c35aa76
#
_cell.length_a   1.000
_cell.length_b   1.000
_cell.length_c   1.000
_cell.angle_alpha   90.00
_cell.angle_beta   90.00
_cell.angle_gamma   90.00
#
_symmetry.space_group_name_H-M   'P 1'
#
loop_
_entity.id
_entity.type
_entity.pdbx_description
1 polymer ?
#
loop_
_entity_poly.entity_id
_entity_poly.type
_entity_poly.pdbx_seq_one_letter_code
_entity_poly.pdbx_strand_id
1 'polypeptide(L)'
;MELQTNRLILRPWQESDAEALYKYASNPNIGPIAGWPPHTSVENSRDIIKSVLSTPETYAVVLKETGEIVGSVGIMTARSEIHWAKMTGSECEIGYWIGEPYWGQGLIPEAVNELIRYAFEELQMTTIWCGYFDGNEKSKRVQEKCGFTYSHTEYNKPVLLLNDSRTEHFTKLSQEEWRKSQATIKKSSSKPTSQPHEDGGDSNQRNGL
;
A
#
# COMPACT_ATOMS: atom_id res chain seq x y z
N MET A 1 4.77 9.87 13.79
CA MET A 1 3.73 8.90 14.26
C MET A 1 4.15 7.51 13.80
N GLU A 2 3.71 6.44 14.46
CA GLU A 2 3.89 5.04 14.04
C GLU A 2 2.52 4.42 13.82
N LEU A 3 2.33 3.70 12.72
CA LEU A 3 1.13 2.94 12.41
C LEU A 3 1.45 1.44 12.46
N GLN A 4 0.48 0.63 12.80
CA GLN A 4 0.68 -0.81 12.94
C GLN A 4 -0.42 -1.60 12.24
N THR A 5 -0.01 -2.66 11.57
CA THR A 5 -0.90 -3.65 10.96
C THR A 5 -0.72 -5.02 11.64
N ASN A 6 -1.28 -6.07 11.08
CA ASN A 6 -1.07 -7.42 11.60
C ASN A 6 0.41 -7.84 11.55
N ARG A 7 1.08 -7.64 10.41
CA ARG A 7 2.46 -8.10 10.17
C ARG A 7 3.50 -6.98 10.14
N LEU A 8 3.08 -5.69 10.09
CA LEU A 8 3.96 -4.57 9.80
C LEU A 8 3.91 -3.49 10.88
N ILE A 9 5.05 -2.81 11.03
CA ILE A 9 5.18 -1.51 11.67
C ILE A 9 5.53 -0.51 10.56
N LEU A 10 4.77 0.56 10.45
CA LEU A 10 5.03 1.69 9.56
C LEU A 10 5.54 2.84 10.43
N ARG A 11 6.85 3.09 10.41
CA ARG A 11 7.49 4.12 11.23
C ARG A 11 8.26 5.13 10.38
N PRO A 12 8.47 6.35 10.88
CA PRO A 12 9.35 7.30 10.20
C PRO A 12 10.73 6.70 9.91
N TRP A 13 11.30 7.08 8.77
CA TRP A 13 12.67 6.74 8.41
C TRP A 13 13.67 7.42 9.36
N GLN A 14 14.78 6.74 9.63
CA GLN A 14 15.90 7.22 10.42
C GLN A 14 17.18 7.14 9.59
N GLU A 15 18.12 8.04 9.80
CA GLU A 15 19.41 8.02 9.09
C GLU A 15 20.19 6.70 9.29
N SER A 16 20.01 6.06 10.44
CA SER A 16 20.55 4.73 10.74
C SER A 16 20.01 3.61 9.85
N ASP A 17 18.88 3.84 9.15
CA ASP A 17 18.28 2.86 8.24
C ASP A 17 18.94 2.82 6.86
N ALA A 18 19.97 3.63 6.62
CA ALA A 18 20.58 3.80 5.30
C ALA A 18 21.09 2.50 4.68
N GLU A 19 21.66 1.58 5.47
CA GLU A 19 22.10 0.27 4.99
C GLU A 19 20.93 -0.61 4.57
N ALA A 20 19.84 -0.62 5.38
CA ALA A 20 18.64 -1.38 5.08
C ALA A 20 17.93 -0.83 3.83
N LEU A 21 17.90 0.50 3.66
CA LEU A 21 17.38 1.14 2.46
C LEU A 21 18.21 0.76 1.24
N TYR A 22 19.55 0.90 1.31
CA TYR A 22 20.45 0.59 0.21
C TYR A 22 20.32 -0.86 -0.25
N LYS A 23 20.16 -1.80 0.69
CA LYS A 23 20.00 -3.24 0.40
C LYS A 23 18.96 -3.52 -0.69
N TYR A 24 17.85 -2.80 -0.68
CA TYR A 24 16.76 -3.01 -1.65
C TYR A 24 16.68 -1.91 -2.71
N ALA A 25 16.95 -0.65 -2.35
CA ALA A 25 16.86 0.48 -3.27
C ALA A 25 17.98 0.50 -4.33
N SER A 26 19.07 -0.23 -4.14
CA SER A 26 20.12 -0.42 -5.16
C SER A 26 19.72 -1.42 -6.26
N ASN A 27 18.63 -2.18 -6.07
CA ASN A 27 18.17 -3.15 -7.07
C ASN A 27 17.55 -2.43 -8.28
N PRO A 28 18.06 -2.65 -9.52
CA PRO A 28 17.54 -2.02 -10.72
C PRO A 28 16.11 -2.42 -11.10
N ASN A 29 15.56 -3.47 -10.48
CA ASN A 29 14.18 -3.90 -10.69
C ASN A 29 13.17 -3.12 -9.81
N ILE A 30 13.63 -2.27 -8.89
CA ILE A 30 12.75 -1.56 -7.92
C ILE A 30 12.62 -0.09 -8.29
N GLY A 31 13.71 0.68 -8.23
CA GLY A 31 13.68 2.12 -8.44
C GLY A 31 13.12 2.54 -9.79
N PRO A 32 13.67 2.03 -10.90
CA PRO A 32 13.25 2.44 -12.24
C PRO A 32 11.76 2.22 -12.52
N ILE A 33 11.17 1.13 -12.03
CA ILE A 33 9.73 0.89 -12.22
C ILE A 33 8.85 1.79 -11.34
N ALA A 34 9.44 2.40 -10.31
CA ALA A 34 8.79 3.36 -9.42
C ALA A 34 9.14 4.83 -9.75
N GLY A 35 9.96 5.08 -10.80
CA GLY A 35 10.26 6.43 -11.29
C GLY A 35 11.52 7.07 -10.72
N TRP A 36 12.42 6.30 -10.07
CA TRP A 36 13.68 6.81 -9.52
C TRP A 36 14.85 5.86 -9.82
N PRO A 37 16.10 6.38 -9.91
CA PRO A 37 17.28 5.57 -10.22
C PRO A 37 17.68 4.70 -9.03
N PRO A 38 18.31 3.52 -9.26
CA PRO A 38 18.87 2.72 -8.18
C PRO A 38 19.84 3.55 -7.31
N HIS A 39 19.78 3.33 -6.00
CA HIS A 39 20.73 3.97 -5.08
C HIS A 39 22.14 3.45 -5.33
N THR A 40 23.13 4.34 -5.24
CA THR A 40 24.52 4.07 -5.64
C THR A 40 25.42 3.68 -4.47
N SER A 41 25.05 4.05 -3.24
CA SER A 41 25.78 3.74 -2.00
C SER A 41 24.89 3.87 -0.77
N VAL A 42 25.40 3.46 0.38
CA VAL A 42 24.76 3.67 1.69
C VAL A 42 24.68 5.18 2.01
N GLU A 43 25.71 5.95 1.69
CA GLU A 43 25.70 7.41 1.85
C GLU A 43 24.64 8.07 1.00
N ASN A 44 24.52 7.67 -0.27
CA ASN A 44 23.43 8.15 -1.14
C ASN A 44 22.06 7.80 -0.55
N SER A 45 21.87 6.60 -0.01
CA SER A 45 20.63 6.20 0.69
C SER A 45 20.39 7.09 1.92
N ARG A 46 21.43 7.42 2.69
CA ARG A 46 21.31 8.32 3.85
C ARG A 46 20.88 9.73 3.43
N ASP A 47 21.43 10.26 2.35
CA ASP A 47 21.03 11.56 1.81
C ASP A 47 19.59 11.56 1.31
N ILE A 48 19.14 10.47 0.67
CA ILE A 48 17.74 10.29 0.27
C ILE A 48 16.81 10.21 1.49
N ILE A 49 17.21 9.53 2.57
CA ILE A 49 16.43 9.55 3.81
C ILE A 49 16.26 11.00 4.30
N LYS A 50 17.32 11.79 4.37
CA LYS A 50 17.28 13.17 4.85
C LYS A 50 16.43 14.10 3.98
N SER A 51 16.56 13.98 2.67
CA SER A 51 15.98 14.95 1.72
C SER A 51 14.61 14.56 1.20
N VAL A 52 14.26 13.26 1.18
CA VAL A 52 13.03 12.76 0.57
C VAL A 52 12.18 11.97 1.55
N LEU A 53 12.78 11.02 2.28
CA LEU A 53 12.01 10.06 3.09
C LEU A 53 11.71 10.55 4.51
N SER A 54 12.37 11.62 4.99
CA SER A 54 12.08 12.26 6.29
C SER A 54 10.93 13.28 6.22
N THR A 55 10.16 13.26 5.14
CA THR A 55 8.93 14.08 5.03
C THR A 55 7.80 13.49 5.89
N PRO A 56 6.87 14.34 6.38
CA PRO A 56 5.69 13.86 7.08
C PRO A 56 4.94 12.78 6.27
N GLU A 57 4.35 11.83 6.96
CA GLU A 57 3.54 10.75 6.39
C GLU A 57 4.30 9.81 5.42
N THR A 58 5.64 9.77 5.52
CA THR A 58 6.48 8.81 4.80
C THR A 58 7.10 7.81 5.77
N TYR A 59 6.87 6.53 5.53
CA TYR A 59 7.16 5.46 6.48
C TYR A 59 8.03 4.36 5.88
N ALA A 60 8.99 3.88 6.67
CA ALA A 60 9.64 2.60 6.46
C ALA A 60 8.64 1.47 6.79
N VAL A 61 8.58 0.48 5.93
CA VAL A 61 7.80 -0.75 6.14
C VAL A 61 8.68 -1.77 6.84
N VAL A 62 8.37 -2.05 8.11
CA VAL A 62 9.15 -2.95 8.96
C VAL A 62 8.35 -4.22 9.24
N LEU A 63 8.95 -5.39 9.05
CA LEU A 63 8.36 -6.67 9.43
C LEU A 63 8.38 -6.83 10.95
N LYS A 64 7.24 -7.08 11.58
CA LYS A 64 7.16 -7.34 13.03
C LYS A 64 7.95 -8.57 13.48
N GLU A 65 7.96 -9.59 12.64
CA GLU A 65 8.61 -10.86 12.94
C GLU A 65 10.14 -10.74 13.06
N THR A 66 10.76 -9.96 12.17
CA THR A 66 12.22 -9.91 12.04
C THR A 66 12.82 -8.55 12.39
N GLY A 67 12.02 -7.49 12.46
CA GLY A 67 12.49 -6.11 12.55
C GLY A 67 13.12 -5.57 11.27
N GLU A 68 13.05 -6.33 10.17
CA GLU A 68 13.67 -5.95 8.90
C GLU A 68 12.85 -4.88 8.19
N ILE A 69 13.53 -3.85 7.66
CA ILE A 69 12.94 -2.84 6.78
C ILE A 69 12.92 -3.41 5.37
N VAL A 70 11.74 -3.55 4.80
CA VAL A 70 11.53 -4.22 3.51
C VAL A 70 11.02 -3.31 2.39
N GLY A 71 10.65 -2.07 2.71
CA GLY A 71 10.10 -1.14 1.72
C GLY A 71 9.73 0.20 2.32
N SER A 72 8.98 0.98 1.55
CA SER A 72 8.46 2.28 1.96
C SER A 72 7.03 2.46 1.48
N VAL A 73 6.23 3.16 2.27
CA VAL A 73 4.91 3.67 1.90
C VAL A 73 4.77 5.12 2.37
N GLY A 74 4.00 5.93 1.67
CA GLY A 74 3.83 7.32 2.06
C GLY A 74 2.55 7.95 1.53
N ILE A 75 2.10 9.00 2.21
CA ILE A 75 1.00 9.86 1.80
C ILE A 75 1.60 11.21 1.38
N MET A 76 1.36 11.59 0.14
CA MET A 76 1.74 12.87 -0.43
C MET A 76 0.48 13.74 -0.55
N THR A 77 0.49 14.90 0.06
CA THR A 77 -0.62 15.87 -0.04
C THR A 77 -0.35 16.89 -1.14
N ALA A 78 -1.34 17.67 -1.52
CA ALA A 78 -1.19 18.76 -2.48
C ALA A 78 -0.15 19.83 -2.05
N ARG A 79 0.27 19.83 -0.78
CA ARG A 79 1.33 20.68 -0.25
C ARG A 79 2.72 20.04 -0.33
N SER A 80 2.80 18.76 -0.66
CA SER A 80 4.07 18.08 -0.86
C SER A 80 4.71 18.55 -2.16
N GLU A 81 6.03 18.72 -2.18
CA GLU A 81 6.75 19.06 -3.41
C GLU A 81 6.79 17.89 -4.39
N ILE A 82 6.61 16.68 -3.87
CA ILE A 82 6.65 15.43 -4.64
C ILE A 82 5.24 14.83 -4.63
N HIS A 83 4.49 15.06 -5.69
CA HIS A 83 3.23 14.35 -5.96
C HIS A 83 3.07 14.19 -7.48
N TRP A 84 2.39 13.15 -7.90
CA TRP A 84 2.25 12.76 -9.31
C TRP A 84 0.85 13.09 -9.84
N ALA A 85 -0.18 12.97 -8.99
CA ALA A 85 -1.54 13.31 -9.34
C ALA A 85 -1.82 14.82 -9.25
N LYS A 86 -2.73 15.31 -10.07
CA LYS A 86 -3.28 16.69 -9.94
C LYS A 86 -4.32 16.67 -8.82
N MET A 87 -3.94 17.17 -7.64
CA MET A 87 -4.74 17.11 -6.42
C MET A 87 -5.23 18.47 -5.96
N THR A 88 -6.32 18.47 -5.21
CA THR A 88 -6.84 19.61 -4.44
C THR A 88 -6.44 19.47 -2.95
N GLY A 89 -6.67 20.52 -2.15
CA GLY A 89 -6.18 20.59 -0.77
C GLY A 89 -6.72 19.52 0.19
N SER A 90 -7.80 18.81 -0.16
CA SER A 90 -8.39 17.70 0.61
C SER A 90 -8.14 16.32 -0.02
N GLU A 91 -7.24 16.25 -0.96
CA GLU A 91 -6.86 15.01 -1.64
C GLU A 91 -5.40 14.67 -1.33
N CYS A 92 -5.06 13.39 -1.42
CA CYS A 92 -3.70 12.92 -1.27
C CYS A 92 -3.40 11.81 -2.27
N GLU A 93 -2.12 11.50 -2.41
CA GLU A 93 -1.65 10.38 -3.21
C GLU A 93 -0.89 9.39 -2.32
N ILE A 94 -1.06 8.10 -2.54
CA ILE A 94 -0.28 7.06 -1.87
C ILE A 94 0.76 6.52 -2.84
N GLY A 95 2.03 6.56 -2.39
CA GLY A 95 3.15 5.93 -3.06
C GLY A 95 3.74 4.80 -2.23
N TYR A 96 4.35 3.81 -2.90
CA TYR A 96 4.98 2.67 -2.24
C TYR A 96 6.00 1.96 -3.13
N TRP A 97 6.92 1.27 -2.47
CA TRP A 97 7.78 0.25 -3.06
C TRP A 97 8.14 -0.80 -2.01
N ILE A 98 8.57 -1.98 -2.45
CA ILE A 98 9.00 -3.07 -1.58
C ILE A 98 10.11 -3.88 -2.23
N GLY A 99 11.01 -4.41 -1.41
CA GLY A 99 12.10 -5.28 -1.83
C GLY A 99 11.62 -6.50 -2.62
N GLU A 100 12.35 -6.87 -3.66
CA GLU A 100 12.00 -7.95 -4.58
C GLU A 100 11.69 -9.29 -3.89
N PRO A 101 12.42 -9.74 -2.83
CA PRO A 101 12.11 -10.97 -2.11
C PRO A 101 10.72 -11.00 -1.46
N TYR A 102 10.09 -9.84 -1.27
CA TYR A 102 8.79 -9.69 -0.61
C TYR A 102 7.63 -9.47 -1.57
N TRP A 103 7.88 -9.53 -2.88
CA TRP A 103 6.82 -9.44 -3.88
C TRP A 103 5.81 -10.59 -3.75
N GLY A 104 4.55 -10.31 -4.02
CA GLY A 104 3.48 -11.30 -4.02
C GLY A 104 2.97 -11.74 -2.64
N GLN A 105 3.58 -11.31 -1.53
CA GLN A 105 3.23 -11.73 -0.17
C GLN A 105 2.10 -10.91 0.47
N GLY A 106 1.54 -9.93 -0.25
CA GLY A 106 0.43 -9.11 0.24
C GLY A 106 0.81 -8.07 1.30
N LEU A 107 2.10 -7.80 1.52
CA LEU A 107 2.58 -6.83 2.51
C LEU A 107 2.23 -5.39 2.12
N ILE A 108 2.43 -5.02 0.85
CA ILE A 108 2.07 -3.67 0.38
C ILE A 108 0.56 -3.41 0.44
N PRO A 109 -0.33 -4.30 -0.03
CA PRO A 109 -1.78 -4.12 0.20
C PRO A 109 -2.14 -3.94 1.67
N GLU A 110 -1.48 -4.64 2.59
CA GLU A 110 -1.68 -4.49 4.03
C GLU A 110 -1.28 -3.10 4.53
N ALA A 111 -0.09 -2.62 4.15
CA ALA A 111 0.39 -1.28 4.50
C ALA A 111 -0.48 -0.17 3.89
N VAL A 112 -0.84 -0.30 2.60
CA VAL A 112 -1.66 0.67 1.88
C VAL A 112 -3.06 0.77 2.49
N ASN A 113 -3.68 -0.35 2.89
CA ASN A 113 -4.98 -0.33 3.57
C ASN A 113 -4.94 0.44 4.91
N GLU A 114 -3.85 0.34 5.67
CA GLU A 114 -3.69 1.14 6.88
C GLU A 114 -3.50 2.63 6.56
N LEU A 115 -2.74 2.97 5.52
CA LEU A 115 -2.64 4.37 5.08
C LEU A 115 -3.98 4.93 4.56
N ILE A 116 -4.79 4.11 3.89
CA ILE A 116 -6.14 4.50 3.45
C ILE A 116 -7.02 4.82 4.67
N ARG A 117 -7.02 3.95 5.69
CA ARG A 117 -7.74 4.20 6.94
C ARG A 117 -7.28 5.51 7.58
N TYR A 118 -5.98 5.68 7.76
CA TYR A 118 -5.37 6.85 8.36
C TYR A 118 -5.70 8.14 7.58
N ALA A 119 -5.58 8.10 6.25
CA ALA A 119 -5.90 9.25 5.40
C ALA A 119 -7.37 9.69 5.53
N PHE A 120 -8.31 8.74 5.54
CA PHE A 120 -9.74 9.07 5.62
C PHE A 120 -10.23 9.39 7.03
N GLU A 121 -9.74 8.67 8.06
CA GLU A 121 -10.24 8.83 9.43
C GLU A 121 -9.52 9.92 10.21
N GLU A 122 -8.21 10.07 10.02
CA GLU A 122 -7.38 10.97 10.84
C GLU A 122 -6.95 12.23 10.06
N LEU A 123 -6.52 12.10 8.82
CA LEU A 123 -6.17 13.26 7.99
C LEU A 123 -7.37 13.90 7.29
N GLN A 124 -8.56 13.29 7.39
CA GLN A 124 -9.83 13.81 6.85
C GLN A 124 -9.77 14.08 5.33
N MET A 125 -9.02 13.27 4.59
CA MET A 125 -8.96 13.33 3.13
C MET A 125 -10.29 12.90 2.52
N THR A 126 -10.63 13.44 1.36
CA THR A 126 -11.87 13.11 0.63
C THR A 126 -11.63 12.12 -0.49
N THR A 127 -10.42 12.15 -1.08
CA THR A 127 -10.01 11.29 -2.19
C THR A 127 -8.54 10.92 -2.05
N ILE A 128 -8.24 9.67 -2.31
CA ILE A 128 -6.88 9.15 -2.39
C ILE A 128 -6.61 8.76 -3.84
N TRP A 129 -5.50 9.24 -4.36
CA TRP A 129 -4.97 8.89 -5.68
C TRP A 129 -3.85 7.86 -5.54
N CYS A 130 -3.63 7.11 -6.61
CA CYS A 130 -2.46 6.26 -6.76
C CYS A 130 -2.13 6.13 -8.24
N GLY A 131 -0.84 6.17 -8.59
CA GLY A 131 -0.36 6.03 -9.96
C GLY A 131 0.43 4.74 -10.17
N TYR A 132 0.47 4.26 -11.42
CA TYR A 132 1.40 3.23 -11.86
C TYR A 132 1.79 3.45 -13.31
N PHE A 133 3.07 3.21 -13.64
CA PHE A 133 3.53 3.26 -15.02
C PHE A 133 3.02 2.07 -15.83
N ASP A 134 2.78 2.31 -17.11
CA ASP A 134 2.39 1.27 -18.05
C ASP A 134 3.35 0.07 -17.99
N GLY A 135 2.81 -1.14 -17.96
CA GLY A 135 3.56 -2.37 -17.75
C GLY A 135 3.85 -2.73 -16.28
N ASN A 136 3.57 -1.86 -15.29
CA ASN A 136 3.71 -2.19 -13.87
C ASN A 136 2.47 -2.91 -13.33
N GLU A 137 2.22 -4.12 -13.82
CA GLU A 137 1.08 -4.94 -13.41
C GLU A 137 1.07 -5.29 -11.91
N LYS A 138 2.23 -5.28 -11.25
CA LYS A 138 2.31 -5.52 -9.81
C LYS A 138 1.67 -4.37 -9.02
N SER A 139 2.01 -3.12 -9.37
CA SER A 139 1.41 -1.94 -8.74
C SER A 139 -0.08 -1.85 -9.04
N LYS A 140 -0.51 -2.08 -10.28
CA LYS A 140 -1.93 -2.15 -10.66
C LYS A 140 -2.71 -3.11 -9.78
N ARG A 141 -2.21 -4.34 -9.59
CA ARG A 141 -2.88 -5.36 -8.74
C ARG A 141 -2.94 -4.96 -7.27
N VAL A 142 -1.95 -4.24 -6.74
CA VAL A 142 -2.01 -3.69 -5.39
C VAL A 142 -3.17 -2.71 -5.28
N GLN A 143 -3.28 -1.78 -6.21
CA GLN A 143 -4.32 -0.75 -6.23
C GLN A 143 -5.72 -1.37 -6.33
N GLU A 144 -5.92 -2.32 -7.25
CA GLU A 144 -7.17 -3.08 -7.38
C GLU A 144 -7.56 -3.81 -6.08
N LYS A 145 -6.60 -4.47 -5.42
CA LYS A 145 -6.83 -5.16 -4.13
C LYS A 145 -7.21 -4.20 -3.00
N CYS A 146 -6.73 -2.96 -3.05
CA CYS A 146 -7.05 -1.92 -2.07
C CYS A 146 -8.33 -1.13 -2.42
N GLY A 147 -9.03 -1.50 -3.50
CA GLY A 147 -10.31 -0.91 -3.87
C GLY A 147 -10.22 0.36 -4.71
N PHE A 148 -9.03 0.70 -5.22
CA PHE A 148 -8.89 1.81 -6.15
C PHE A 148 -9.53 1.47 -7.51
N THR A 149 -10.16 2.48 -8.12
CA THR A 149 -10.78 2.39 -9.44
C THR A 149 -10.04 3.27 -10.44
N TYR A 150 -9.96 2.83 -11.70
CA TYR A 150 -9.32 3.59 -12.77
C TYR A 150 -9.96 4.96 -12.93
N SER A 151 -9.14 5.98 -13.15
CA SER A 151 -9.56 7.36 -13.41
C SER A 151 -9.18 7.83 -14.81
N HIS A 152 -7.88 7.94 -15.10
CA HIS A 152 -7.37 8.44 -16.37
C HIS A 152 -5.93 7.98 -16.64
N THR A 153 -5.44 8.29 -17.83
CA THR A 153 -4.06 8.02 -18.24
C THR A 153 -3.41 9.33 -18.71
N GLU A 154 -2.18 9.56 -18.25
CA GLU A 154 -1.31 10.61 -18.77
C GLU A 154 -0.24 9.99 -19.69
N TYR A 155 -0.15 10.48 -20.90
CA TYR A 155 0.84 10.01 -21.90
C TYR A 155 2.04 10.94 -21.93
N ASN A 156 3.22 10.38 -22.21
CA ASN A 156 4.49 11.12 -22.33
C ASN A 156 4.78 11.99 -21.09
N LYS A 157 4.42 11.51 -19.91
CA LYS A 157 4.68 12.20 -18.65
C LYS A 157 6.18 12.18 -18.36
N PRO A 158 6.82 13.36 -18.11
CA PRO A 158 8.24 13.41 -17.80
C PRO A 158 8.54 12.72 -16.46
N VAL A 159 9.52 11.84 -16.44
CA VAL A 159 10.10 11.22 -15.22
C VAL A 159 11.48 11.81 -15.03
N LEU A 160 11.54 12.99 -14.39
CA LEU A 160 12.73 13.84 -14.32
C LEU A 160 13.95 13.13 -13.75
N LEU A 161 13.77 12.31 -12.71
CA LEU A 161 14.89 11.59 -12.08
C LEU A 161 15.51 10.52 -12.99
N LEU A 162 14.79 10.05 -13.98
CA LEU A 162 15.27 9.06 -14.97
C LEU A 162 15.61 9.68 -16.32
N ASN A 163 15.39 10.99 -16.49
CA ASN A 163 15.48 11.67 -17.78
C ASN A 163 14.73 10.92 -18.89
N ASP A 164 13.51 10.52 -18.60
CA ASP A 164 12.66 9.64 -19.40
C ASP A 164 11.23 10.21 -19.47
N SER A 165 10.40 9.66 -20.37
CA SER A 165 8.97 9.97 -20.46
C SER A 165 8.18 8.68 -20.53
N ARG A 166 7.12 8.58 -19.73
CA ARG A 166 6.32 7.36 -19.59
C ARG A 166 4.84 7.63 -19.68
N THR A 167 4.10 6.58 -19.98
CA THR A 167 2.65 6.55 -19.78
C THR A 167 2.38 6.16 -18.33
N GLU A 168 1.55 6.94 -17.64
CA GLU A 168 1.14 6.69 -16.28
C GLU A 168 -0.38 6.60 -16.18
N HIS A 169 -0.86 5.55 -15.51
CA HIS A 169 -2.27 5.32 -15.23
C HIS A 169 -2.59 5.75 -13.80
N PHE A 170 -3.63 6.54 -13.64
CA PHE A 170 -4.11 7.00 -12.35
C PHE A 170 -5.37 6.28 -11.93
N THR A 171 -5.39 5.88 -10.69
CA THR A 171 -6.54 5.32 -9.99
C THR A 171 -6.91 6.19 -8.81
N LYS A 172 -8.11 6.07 -8.32
CA LYS A 172 -8.60 6.82 -7.15
C LYS A 172 -9.53 6.00 -6.30
N LEU A 173 -9.64 6.40 -5.03
CA LEU A 173 -10.59 5.88 -4.06
C LEU A 173 -11.18 7.06 -3.28
N SER A 174 -12.49 7.24 -3.31
CA SER A 174 -13.18 8.24 -2.51
C SER A 174 -13.49 7.71 -1.10
N GLN A 175 -13.60 8.62 -0.12
CA GLN A 175 -13.99 8.27 1.24
C GLN A 175 -15.37 7.58 1.28
N GLU A 176 -16.29 7.98 0.40
CA GLU A 176 -17.63 7.37 0.30
C GLU A 176 -17.57 5.91 -0.16
N GLU A 177 -16.81 5.62 -1.22
CA GLU A 177 -16.60 4.26 -1.74
C GLU A 177 -15.94 3.37 -0.67
N TRP A 178 -14.93 3.89 0.00
CA TRP A 178 -14.26 3.17 1.08
C TRP A 178 -15.23 2.85 2.24
N ARG A 179 -16.03 3.82 2.71
CA ARG A 179 -17.03 3.57 3.77
C ARG A 179 -18.06 2.52 3.38
N LYS A 180 -18.51 2.52 2.13
CA LYS A 180 -19.43 1.49 1.60
C LYS A 180 -18.80 0.10 1.62
N SER A 181 -17.54 -0.02 1.21
CA SER A 181 -16.81 -1.30 1.24
C SER A 181 -16.64 -1.83 2.67
N GLN A 182 -16.28 -0.98 3.64
CA GLN A 182 -16.16 -1.33 5.05
C GLN A 182 -17.48 -1.82 5.65
N ALA A 183 -18.60 -1.18 5.32
CA ALA A 183 -19.94 -1.60 5.76
C ALA A 183 -20.33 -2.98 5.22
N THR A 184 -19.93 -3.31 4.00
CA THR A 184 -20.18 -4.61 3.37
C THR A 184 -19.39 -5.72 4.05
N ILE A 185 -18.11 -5.49 4.36
CA ILE A 185 -17.25 -6.44 5.07
C ILE A 185 -17.81 -6.74 6.46
N LYS A 186 -18.22 -5.72 7.23
CA LYS A 186 -18.82 -5.90 8.56
C LYS A 186 -20.09 -6.73 8.53
N LYS A 187 -20.94 -6.55 7.52
CA LYS A 187 -22.17 -7.36 7.34
C LYS A 187 -21.90 -8.81 6.98
N SER A 188 -20.87 -9.09 6.20
CA SER A 188 -20.50 -10.47 5.83
C SER A 188 -19.88 -11.26 7.00
N SER A 189 -19.13 -10.57 7.87
CA SER A 189 -18.52 -11.20 9.06
C SER A 189 -19.50 -11.41 10.23
N SER A 190 -20.68 -10.79 10.21
CA SER A 190 -21.71 -10.90 11.27
C SER A 190 -22.80 -11.93 10.98
N LYS A 191 -22.75 -12.68 9.87
CA LYS A 191 -23.69 -13.78 9.63
C LYS A 191 -23.34 -14.97 10.53
N PRO A 192 -24.26 -15.44 11.43
CA PRO A 192 -24.01 -16.63 12.24
C PRO A 192 -23.91 -17.86 11.32
N THR A 193 -22.91 -18.68 11.59
CA THR A 193 -22.77 -20.02 10.98
C THR A 193 -23.98 -20.83 11.40
N SER A 194 -24.87 -21.15 10.47
CA SER A 194 -25.97 -22.09 10.71
C SER A 194 -25.37 -23.44 11.10
N GLN A 195 -25.64 -23.88 12.32
CA GLN A 195 -25.30 -25.23 12.77
C GLN A 195 -26.05 -26.26 11.90
N PRO A 196 -25.41 -27.36 11.53
CA PRO A 196 -26.15 -28.48 10.91
C PRO A 196 -27.13 -29.03 11.95
N HIS A 197 -28.40 -29.18 11.55
CA HIS A 197 -29.38 -29.97 12.29
C HIS A 197 -28.89 -31.42 12.33
N GLU A 198 -28.61 -31.92 13.54
CA GLU A 198 -28.51 -33.34 13.78
C GLU A 198 -29.95 -33.90 13.75
N ASP A 199 -30.32 -34.59 12.68
CA ASP A 199 -31.50 -35.43 12.63
C ASP A 199 -31.26 -36.65 13.50
N GLY A 200 -31.88 -36.66 14.68
CA GLY A 200 -31.97 -37.81 15.57
C GLY A 200 -32.84 -38.94 14.95
N GLY A 201 -32.16 -39.91 14.35
CA GLY A 201 -32.81 -41.14 13.91
C GLY A 201 -33.21 -42.02 15.11
N ASP A 202 -34.50 -42.07 15.39
CA ASP A 202 -35.13 -42.95 16.37
C ASP A 202 -35.11 -44.41 15.84
N SER A 203 -34.30 -45.24 16.50
CA SER A 203 -34.29 -46.69 16.24
C SER A 203 -35.27 -47.40 17.15
N ASN A 204 -36.42 -47.67 16.63
CA ASN A 204 -37.44 -48.49 17.30
C ASN A 204 -37.14 -50.01 17.12
N GLN A 205 -36.78 -50.66 18.20
CA GLN A 205 -36.75 -52.13 18.33
C GLN A 205 -38.16 -52.72 18.19
N ARG A 206 -38.30 -53.73 17.41
CA ARG A 206 -39.30 -54.83 17.70
C ARG A 206 -38.72 -56.17 17.41
N ASN A 207 -38.85 -56.98 18.49
CA ASN A 207 -38.63 -58.40 18.63
C ASN A 207 -39.38 -59.28 17.59
N GLY A 208 -38.88 -60.49 17.42
CA GLY A 208 -39.69 -61.56 17.03
C GLY A 208 -38.98 -62.82 16.48
N LEU A 209 -38.77 -63.84 17.39
CA LEU A 209 -38.60 -65.29 17.17
C LEU A 209 -37.23 -65.75 16.60
#